data_0b00872258680a1a6c52e3f3e269ba12
#
_entry.id   0b00872258680a1a6c52e3f3e269ba12
#
_cell.length_a   1.000
_cell.length_b   1.000
_cell.length_c   1.000
_cell.angle_alpha   90.00
_cell.angle_beta   90.00
_cell.angle_gamma   90.00
#
_symmetry.space_group_name_H-M   'P 1'
#
loop_
_entity.id
_entity.type
_entity.pdbx_description
1 polymer ?
#
loop_
_entity_poly.entity_id
_entity_poly.type
_entity_poly.pdbx_seq_one_letter_code
_entity_poly.pdbx_strand_id
1 'polypeptide(L)'
;MTGCLCSSWWRRVSVLRVCYTNAFFAPFEYYGGASGTEIVGVDIDIMNKVGEKLGKKVVYENKDFATLIDYVQEGKLCDCAAAGFTITDSRKEKVNFSVEYYTSVQYVIVKKGTLTTNTTSDGKQCLFWSQLAGKKIGVQLDTTGNIYVAGEISGWDAENPTAEDGQLVGTGAECVALDDAQLAFANLKSGKIDCVVVDELPAKYLIKNSSDYEAYPLYYDKDTATEEKYGIAVNKNNTQLLEAINSVLNELLSTVNEAGENGIEQLVKKHFGI
;
A
#
# COMPACT_ATOMS: atom_id res chain seq x y z
N MET A 1 -8.76 53.72 -36.59
CA MET A 1 -9.35 52.41 -36.39
C MET A 1 -8.32 51.57 -35.65
N THR A 2 -8.41 51.52 -34.34
CA THR A 2 -7.49 50.82 -33.46
C THR A 2 -8.11 49.44 -33.14
N GLY A 3 -7.56 48.41 -33.75
CA GLY A 3 -7.94 47.05 -33.48
C GLY A 3 -7.39 46.60 -32.13
N CYS A 4 -8.28 46.36 -31.19
CA CYS A 4 -8.00 45.76 -29.88
C CYS A 4 -7.72 44.29 -30.06
N LEU A 5 -6.45 43.87 -30.02
CA LEU A 5 -6.05 42.46 -29.93
C LEU A 5 -6.31 41.98 -28.52
N CYS A 6 -7.50 41.45 -28.29
CA CYS A 6 -7.83 40.73 -27.08
C CYS A 6 -7.19 39.33 -27.18
N SER A 7 -5.90 39.21 -26.80
CA SER A 7 -5.25 37.91 -26.62
C SER A 7 -5.78 37.27 -25.36
N SER A 8 -6.83 36.48 -25.52
CA SER A 8 -7.31 35.55 -24.48
C SER A 8 -6.24 34.50 -24.21
N TRP A 9 -5.40 34.78 -23.25
CA TRP A 9 -4.48 33.80 -22.67
C TRP A 9 -5.31 32.79 -21.87
N TRP A 10 -5.83 31.77 -22.55
CA TRP A 10 -6.28 30.56 -21.88
C TRP A 10 -5.04 29.91 -21.30
N ARG A 11 -4.73 30.17 -20.04
CA ARG A 11 -3.78 29.31 -19.29
C ARG A 11 -4.36 27.90 -19.31
N ARG A 12 -3.75 27.03 -20.11
CA ARG A 12 -4.00 25.59 -19.95
C ARG A 12 -3.57 25.27 -18.54
N VAL A 13 -4.53 24.94 -17.67
CA VAL A 13 -4.23 24.45 -16.34
C VAL A 13 -3.39 23.20 -16.54
N SER A 14 -2.13 23.25 -16.13
CA SER A 14 -1.29 22.07 -16.21
C SER A 14 -1.81 21.04 -15.21
N VAL A 15 -1.89 19.80 -15.64
CA VAL A 15 -2.49 18.71 -14.88
C VAL A 15 -1.36 17.84 -14.33
N LEU A 16 -1.54 17.31 -13.11
CA LEU A 16 -0.75 16.25 -12.52
C LEU A 16 -1.64 14.98 -12.50
N ARG A 17 -1.25 13.97 -13.26
CA ARG A 17 -1.99 12.71 -13.35
C ARG A 17 -1.40 11.71 -12.35
N VAL A 18 -2.20 11.34 -11.37
CA VAL A 18 -1.85 10.39 -10.34
C VAL A 18 -2.63 9.10 -10.55
N CYS A 19 -1.93 8.01 -10.79
CA CYS A 19 -2.55 6.69 -10.80
C CYS A 19 -2.68 6.16 -9.38
N TYR A 20 -3.83 5.56 -9.10
CA TYR A 20 -4.14 4.85 -7.86
C TYR A 20 -4.90 3.56 -8.18
N THR A 21 -5.09 2.71 -7.20
CA THR A 21 -5.94 1.53 -7.35
C THR A 21 -7.28 1.72 -6.62
N ASN A 22 -8.37 1.19 -7.20
CA ASN A 22 -9.67 1.13 -6.52
C ASN A 22 -9.76 0.00 -5.50
N ALA A 23 -8.67 -0.70 -5.29
CA ALA A 23 -8.57 -1.83 -4.39
C ALA A 23 -8.52 -1.35 -2.93
N PHE A 24 -9.53 -0.68 -2.43
CA PHE A 24 -9.76 -0.35 -1.01
C PHE A 24 -8.56 -0.59 -0.10
N PHE A 25 -7.51 0.20 -0.26
CA PHE A 25 -6.31 0.13 0.56
C PHE A 25 -6.36 1.18 1.67
N ALA A 26 -7.50 1.22 2.36
CA ALA A 26 -7.72 2.18 3.44
C ALA A 26 -6.68 1.97 4.58
N PRO A 27 -6.15 3.05 5.15
CA PRO A 27 -6.53 4.46 4.98
C PRO A 27 -5.77 5.22 3.88
N PHE A 28 -4.94 4.55 3.05
CA PHE A 28 -4.08 5.23 2.06
C PHE A 28 -4.86 5.73 0.85
N GLU A 29 -5.70 4.87 0.24
CA GLU A 29 -6.67 5.25 -0.79
C GLU A 29 -7.93 4.39 -0.67
N TYR A 30 -9.09 5.05 -0.69
CA TYR A 30 -10.39 4.39 -0.59
C TYR A 30 -11.53 5.32 -1.03
N TYR A 31 -12.69 4.75 -1.31
CA TYR A 31 -13.89 5.53 -1.56
C TYR A 31 -14.50 6.02 -0.25
N GLY A 32 -14.67 7.34 -0.15
CA GLY A 32 -15.19 8.02 1.04
C GLY A 32 -15.80 9.37 0.70
N GLY A 33 -15.59 10.36 1.58
CA GLY A 33 -16.20 11.69 1.44
C GLY A 33 -17.69 11.69 1.79
N ALA A 34 -18.36 12.82 1.59
CA ALA A 34 -19.76 12.99 1.95
C ALA A 34 -20.71 12.12 1.10
N SER A 35 -20.34 11.84 -0.14
CA SER A 35 -21.12 11.00 -1.06
C SER A 35 -20.76 9.52 -0.99
N GLY A 36 -19.64 9.16 -0.36
CA GLY A 36 -19.08 7.80 -0.37
C GLY A 36 -18.49 7.37 -1.72
N THR A 37 -18.38 8.28 -2.69
CA THR A 37 -17.91 8.00 -4.06
C THR A 37 -16.65 8.79 -4.43
N GLU A 38 -16.14 9.59 -3.52
CA GLU A 38 -14.93 10.37 -3.71
C GLU A 38 -13.72 9.52 -3.35
N ILE A 39 -12.65 9.61 -4.12
CA ILE A 39 -11.39 9.01 -3.71
C ILE A 39 -10.75 9.88 -2.63
N VAL A 40 -10.44 9.28 -1.49
CA VAL A 40 -9.85 9.92 -0.32
C VAL A 40 -8.79 9.02 0.28
N GLY A 41 -7.94 9.56 1.13
CA GLY A 41 -6.91 8.79 1.83
C GLY A 41 -5.64 9.58 2.05
N VAL A 42 -4.70 8.96 2.74
CA VAL A 42 -3.39 9.56 3.06
C VAL A 42 -2.65 9.94 1.78
N ASP A 43 -2.58 9.02 0.82
CA ASP A 43 -1.88 9.23 -0.46
C ASP A 43 -2.56 10.32 -1.30
N ILE A 44 -3.89 10.36 -1.26
CA ILE A 44 -4.67 11.40 -1.95
C ILE A 44 -4.39 12.77 -1.35
N ASP A 45 -4.37 12.89 -0.01
CA ASP A 45 -4.06 14.15 0.66
C ASP A 45 -2.62 14.62 0.39
N ILE A 46 -1.65 13.69 0.39
CA ILE A 46 -0.25 13.99 0.01
C ILE A 46 -0.20 14.54 -1.41
N MET A 47 -0.82 13.86 -2.37
CA MET A 47 -0.77 14.27 -3.78
C MET A 47 -1.52 15.57 -4.07
N ASN A 48 -2.58 15.87 -3.32
CA ASN A 48 -3.25 17.17 -3.38
C ASN A 48 -2.30 18.30 -2.95
N LYS A 49 -1.54 18.11 -1.86
CA LYS A 49 -0.50 19.07 -1.42
C LYS A 49 0.62 19.25 -2.47
N VAL A 50 1.02 18.16 -3.14
CA VAL A 50 1.97 18.22 -4.26
C VAL A 50 1.40 19.05 -5.43
N GLY A 51 0.14 18.82 -5.77
CA GLY A 51 -0.56 19.61 -6.79
C GLY A 51 -0.62 21.10 -6.45
N GLU A 52 -0.96 21.44 -5.21
CA GLU A 52 -0.96 22.84 -4.71
C GLU A 52 0.43 23.46 -4.83
N LYS A 53 1.48 22.76 -4.38
CA LYS A 53 2.88 23.21 -4.47
C LYS A 53 3.33 23.48 -5.91
N LEU A 54 2.88 22.66 -6.85
CA LEU A 54 3.20 22.78 -8.28
C LEU A 54 2.28 23.75 -9.04
N GLY A 55 1.20 24.25 -8.42
CA GLY A 55 0.15 25.03 -9.09
C GLY A 55 -0.57 24.21 -10.19
N LYS A 56 -0.69 22.90 -10.02
CA LYS A 56 -1.32 21.97 -10.95
C LYS A 56 -2.63 21.41 -10.38
N LYS A 57 -3.61 21.20 -11.26
CA LYS A 57 -4.78 20.41 -10.90
C LYS A 57 -4.39 18.92 -10.85
N VAL A 58 -4.68 18.26 -9.73
CA VAL A 58 -4.52 16.79 -9.65
C VAL A 58 -5.71 16.11 -10.30
N VAL A 59 -5.42 15.09 -11.09
CA VAL A 59 -6.41 14.20 -11.69
C VAL A 59 -6.01 12.77 -11.32
N TYR A 60 -6.95 12.05 -10.75
CA TYR A 60 -6.74 10.68 -10.27
C TYR A 60 -7.27 9.68 -11.30
N GLU A 61 -6.42 8.73 -11.68
CA GLU A 61 -6.71 7.68 -12.65
C GLU A 61 -6.72 6.32 -11.95
N ASN A 62 -7.88 5.68 -11.91
CA ASN A 62 -8.04 4.34 -11.34
C ASN A 62 -7.48 3.28 -12.28
N LYS A 63 -6.61 2.41 -11.79
CA LYS A 63 -5.99 1.30 -12.52
C LYS A 63 -5.83 0.08 -11.61
N ASP A 64 -5.67 -1.10 -12.20
CA ASP A 64 -5.32 -2.30 -11.44
C ASP A 64 -3.92 -2.17 -10.84
N PHE A 65 -3.76 -2.55 -9.57
CA PHE A 65 -2.50 -2.39 -8.82
C PHE A 65 -1.30 -2.97 -9.58
N ALA A 66 -1.45 -4.17 -10.11
CA ALA A 66 -0.43 -4.87 -10.89
C ALA A 66 0.12 -4.08 -12.07
N THR A 67 -0.65 -3.13 -12.62
CA THR A 67 -0.27 -2.36 -13.82
C THR A 67 0.30 -0.98 -13.52
N LEU A 68 0.20 -0.50 -12.26
CA LEU A 68 0.53 0.87 -11.90
C LEU A 68 2.01 1.23 -12.17
N ILE A 69 2.94 0.35 -11.81
CA ILE A 69 4.37 0.56 -12.04
C ILE A 69 4.69 0.69 -13.52
N ASP A 70 4.07 -0.13 -14.37
CA ASP A 70 4.29 -0.08 -15.82
C ASP A 70 3.72 1.21 -16.42
N TYR A 71 2.54 1.68 -15.99
CA TYR A 71 2.00 2.98 -16.41
C TYR A 71 2.89 4.15 -16.02
N VAL A 72 3.47 4.13 -14.83
CA VAL A 72 4.42 5.15 -14.39
C VAL A 72 5.72 5.09 -15.19
N GLN A 73 6.24 3.88 -15.44
CA GLN A 73 7.43 3.66 -16.25
C GLN A 73 7.26 4.19 -17.68
N GLU A 74 6.11 3.95 -18.30
CA GLU A 74 5.80 4.47 -19.63
C GLU A 74 5.62 6.00 -19.64
N GLY A 75 5.13 6.60 -18.55
CA GLY A 75 4.91 8.05 -18.41
C GLY A 75 3.83 8.65 -19.32
N LYS A 76 2.97 7.81 -19.94
CA LYS A 76 1.95 8.26 -20.89
C LYS A 76 0.60 8.55 -20.23
N LEU A 77 0.17 7.68 -19.33
CA LEU A 77 -1.12 7.78 -18.63
C LEU A 77 -0.97 8.44 -17.26
N CYS A 78 0.10 8.11 -16.54
CA CYS A 78 0.36 8.60 -15.20
C CYS A 78 1.71 9.32 -15.15
N ASP A 79 1.76 10.40 -14.39
CA ASP A 79 3.01 11.09 -14.06
C ASP A 79 3.68 10.44 -12.84
N CYS A 80 2.87 9.88 -11.93
CA CYS A 80 3.27 9.12 -10.74
C CYS A 80 2.14 8.18 -10.30
N ALA A 81 2.45 7.29 -9.35
CA ALA A 81 1.45 6.46 -8.68
C ALA A 81 1.61 6.55 -7.16
N ALA A 82 0.47 6.70 -6.47
CA ALA A 82 0.34 6.75 -5.03
C ALA A 82 -0.75 5.75 -4.62
N ALA A 83 -0.36 4.64 -4.01
CA ALA A 83 -1.20 3.49 -3.69
C ALA A 83 -0.56 2.60 -2.61
N GLY A 84 0.00 3.20 -1.55
CA GLY A 84 0.70 2.45 -0.49
C GLY A 84 1.83 1.57 -1.02
N PHE A 85 2.57 2.03 -2.01
CA PHE A 85 3.61 1.21 -2.64
C PHE A 85 4.78 0.93 -1.73
N THR A 86 5.04 -0.34 -1.45
CA THR A 86 6.30 -0.79 -0.85
C THR A 86 7.45 -0.54 -1.82
N ILE A 87 8.49 0.11 -1.31
CA ILE A 87 9.75 0.33 -2.02
C ILE A 87 10.50 -0.99 -2.07
N THR A 88 10.58 -1.62 -3.25
CA THR A 88 11.36 -2.84 -3.50
C THR A 88 12.42 -2.62 -4.57
N ASP A 89 13.47 -3.43 -4.56
CA ASP A 89 14.55 -3.29 -5.54
C ASP A 89 14.05 -3.59 -6.96
N SER A 90 13.19 -4.59 -7.12
CA SER A 90 12.59 -4.90 -8.43
C SER A 90 11.74 -3.73 -8.98
N ARG A 91 10.99 -3.03 -8.13
CA ARG A 91 10.23 -1.84 -8.54
C ARG A 91 11.15 -0.66 -8.85
N LYS A 92 12.26 -0.48 -8.11
CA LYS A 92 13.28 0.56 -8.38
C LYS A 92 13.97 0.38 -9.73
N GLU A 93 14.00 -0.83 -10.28
CA GLU A 93 14.51 -1.05 -11.65
C GLU A 93 13.66 -0.34 -12.70
N LYS A 94 12.36 -0.20 -12.48
CA LYS A 94 11.40 0.39 -13.42
C LYS A 94 11.14 1.88 -13.17
N VAL A 95 11.04 2.29 -11.91
CA VAL A 95 10.65 3.66 -11.49
C VAL A 95 11.57 4.20 -10.41
N ASN A 96 11.52 5.52 -10.17
CA ASN A 96 12.05 6.12 -8.95
C ASN A 96 11.00 6.14 -7.87
N PHE A 97 11.42 6.10 -6.60
CA PHE A 97 10.55 6.31 -5.45
C PHE A 97 10.90 7.61 -4.73
N SER A 98 9.89 8.20 -4.12
CA SER A 98 10.08 9.27 -3.14
C SER A 98 10.87 8.80 -1.92
N VAL A 99 11.18 9.72 -1.01
CA VAL A 99 11.56 9.35 0.37
C VAL A 99 10.46 8.47 0.97
N GLU A 100 10.84 7.55 1.83
CA GLU A 100 9.90 6.75 2.61
C GLU A 100 9.04 7.65 3.50
N TYR A 101 7.71 7.40 3.52
CA TYR A 101 6.80 8.21 4.31
C TYR A 101 6.02 7.43 5.36
N TYR A 102 5.97 6.10 5.22
CA TYR A 102 5.30 5.22 6.16
C TYR A 102 6.04 3.88 6.26
N THR A 103 6.08 3.31 7.46
CA THR A 103 6.57 1.94 7.69
C THR A 103 5.41 1.07 8.11
N SER A 104 5.21 -0.04 7.41
CA SER A 104 4.20 -1.05 7.67
C SER A 104 4.84 -2.40 7.96
N VAL A 105 4.03 -3.36 8.40
CA VAL A 105 4.38 -4.79 8.46
C VAL A 105 3.22 -5.57 7.85
N GLN A 106 3.48 -6.77 7.33
CA GLN A 106 2.39 -7.65 6.92
C GLN A 106 1.62 -8.15 8.13
N TYR A 107 0.31 -8.20 8.01
CA TYR A 107 -0.62 -8.73 9.00
C TYR A 107 -1.36 -9.94 8.45
N VAL A 108 -1.70 -10.86 9.34
CA VAL A 108 -2.55 -12.00 9.02
C VAL A 108 -3.92 -11.78 9.63
N ILE A 109 -4.96 -11.72 8.80
CA ILE A 109 -6.35 -11.73 9.25
C ILE A 109 -6.82 -13.18 9.34
N VAL A 110 -7.33 -13.56 10.48
CA VAL A 110 -7.88 -14.90 10.76
C VAL A 110 -9.24 -14.83 11.43
N LYS A 111 -10.01 -15.90 11.33
CA LYS A 111 -11.21 -16.04 12.16
C LYS A 111 -10.76 -16.21 13.62
N LYS A 112 -11.44 -15.52 14.52
CA LYS A 112 -11.12 -15.50 15.96
C LYS A 112 -10.96 -16.91 16.54
N GLY A 113 -9.85 -17.12 17.26
CA GLY A 113 -9.56 -18.37 17.94
C GLY A 113 -9.12 -19.53 17.03
N THR A 114 -8.85 -19.30 15.75
CA THR A 114 -8.39 -20.37 14.83
C THR A 114 -6.88 -20.59 14.85
N LEU A 115 -6.09 -19.59 15.26
CA LEU A 115 -4.65 -19.70 15.47
C LEU A 115 -4.27 -19.24 16.88
N THR A 116 -3.25 -19.88 17.44
CA THR A 116 -2.63 -19.44 18.70
C THR A 116 -1.53 -18.45 18.39
N THR A 117 -1.56 -17.30 19.05
CA THR A 117 -0.51 -16.29 18.87
C THR A 117 0.79 -16.68 19.54
N ASN A 118 1.89 -16.19 18.99
CA ASN A 118 3.21 -16.15 19.61
C ASN A 118 3.44 -14.78 20.26
N THR A 119 4.56 -14.64 20.93
CA THR A 119 4.98 -13.38 21.57
C THR A 119 6.38 -13.02 21.09
N THR A 120 6.52 -11.79 20.61
CA THR A 120 7.83 -11.21 20.23
C THR A 120 8.70 -10.98 21.46
N SER A 121 9.99 -10.70 21.26
CA SER A 121 10.91 -10.41 22.38
C SER A 121 10.51 -9.15 23.16
N ASP A 122 9.81 -8.21 22.56
CA ASP A 122 9.26 -6.99 23.20
C ASP A 122 7.84 -7.17 23.76
N GLY A 123 7.32 -8.41 23.77
CA GLY A 123 6.06 -8.76 24.43
C GLY A 123 4.79 -8.56 23.59
N LYS A 124 4.89 -8.29 22.28
CA LYS A 124 3.74 -8.14 21.39
C LYS A 124 3.22 -9.48 20.90
N GLN A 125 1.91 -9.62 20.74
CA GLN A 125 1.30 -10.78 20.09
C GLN A 125 1.55 -10.73 18.58
N CYS A 126 1.96 -11.86 18.01
CA CYS A 126 2.24 -12.02 16.59
C CYS A 126 1.91 -13.42 16.08
N LEU A 127 1.98 -13.61 14.77
CA LEU A 127 2.02 -14.91 14.11
C LEU A 127 3.37 -15.07 13.41
N PHE A 128 3.88 -16.31 13.37
CA PHE A 128 5.03 -16.67 12.56
C PHE A 128 4.59 -17.33 11.26
N TRP A 129 5.39 -17.22 10.20
CA TRP A 129 5.15 -17.89 8.94
C TRP A 129 4.84 -19.37 9.08
N SER A 130 5.57 -20.08 9.93
CA SER A 130 5.36 -21.52 10.18
C SER A 130 3.95 -21.88 10.65
N GLN A 131 3.20 -20.97 11.24
CA GLN A 131 1.81 -21.17 11.67
C GLN A 131 0.81 -21.16 10.52
N LEU A 132 1.24 -20.70 9.33
CA LEU A 132 0.45 -20.71 8.11
C LEU A 132 0.63 -22.01 7.30
N ALA A 133 1.38 -23.00 7.81
CA ALA A 133 1.57 -24.30 7.20
C ALA A 133 0.22 -24.98 6.88
N GLY A 134 0.06 -25.47 5.65
CA GLY A 134 -1.15 -26.13 5.16
C GLY A 134 -2.37 -25.22 4.98
N LYS A 135 -2.21 -23.89 5.09
CA LYS A 135 -3.32 -22.93 4.95
C LYS A 135 -3.49 -22.43 3.52
N LYS A 136 -4.74 -22.16 3.15
CA LYS A 136 -5.08 -21.38 1.96
C LYS A 136 -5.02 -19.90 2.32
N ILE A 137 -3.99 -19.20 1.82
CA ILE A 137 -3.64 -17.85 2.19
C ILE A 137 -4.08 -16.90 1.07
N GLY A 138 -5.10 -16.07 1.33
CA GLY A 138 -5.55 -15.04 0.39
C GLY A 138 -4.65 -13.83 0.44
N VAL A 139 -4.33 -13.28 -0.73
CA VAL A 139 -3.53 -12.07 -0.92
C VAL A 139 -4.10 -11.23 -2.04
N GLN A 140 -3.77 -9.94 -2.08
CA GLN A 140 -4.00 -9.13 -3.27
C GLN A 140 -2.86 -9.36 -4.26
N LEU A 141 -3.20 -9.57 -5.53
CA LEU A 141 -2.25 -9.82 -6.63
C LEU A 141 -1.19 -8.71 -6.73
N ASP A 142 0.07 -9.10 -6.94
CA ASP A 142 1.26 -8.25 -7.15
C ASP A 142 1.59 -7.26 -6.00
N THR A 143 0.95 -7.43 -4.83
CA THR A 143 1.39 -6.75 -3.61
C THR A 143 2.60 -7.47 -3.00
N THR A 144 3.26 -6.83 -2.06
CA THR A 144 4.34 -7.46 -1.27
C THR A 144 3.83 -8.64 -0.45
N GLY A 145 2.59 -8.58 0.06
CA GLY A 145 1.94 -9.73 0.69
C GLY A 145 1.87 -10.95 -0.24
N ASN A 146 1.52 -10.73 -1.53
CA ASN A 146 1.54 -11.81 -2.52
C ASN A 146 2.95 -12.33 -2.79
N ILE A 147 3.93 -11.42 -2.96
CA ILE A 147 5.34 -11.79 -3.19
C ILE A 147 5.87 -12.61 -2.01
N TYR A 148 5.62 -12.18 -0.77
CA TYR A 148 6.08 -12.87 0.42
C TYR A 148 5.44 -14.26 0.58
N VAL A 149 4.10 -14.35 0.47
CA VAL A 149 3.42 -15.65 0.57
C VAL A 149 3.89 -16.62 -0.52
N ALA A 150 4.01 -16.15 -1.76
CA ALA A 150 4.50 -16.96 -2.86
C ALA A 150 5.96 -17.40 -2.65
N GLY A 151 6.82 -16.50 -2.20
CA GLY A 151 8.22 -16.78 -1.88
C GLY A 151 8.37 -17.80 -0.76
N GLU A 152 7.65 -17.62 0.35
CA GLU A 152 7.68 -18.58 1.47
C GLU A 152 7.18 -19.97 1.10
N ILE A 153 6.27 -20.09 0.13
CA ILE A 153 5.74 -21.38 -0.35
C ILE A 153 6.67 -22.03 -1.36
N SER A 154 7.24 -21.26 -2.30
CA SER A 154 8.04 -21.77 -3.42
C SER A 154 9.54 -21.86 -3.13
N GLY A 155 10.00 -21.25 -2.04
CA GLY A 155 11.40 -20.89 -1.86
C GLY A 155 11.73 -19.59 -2.64
N TRP A 156 12.57 -18.76 -2.07
CA TRP A 156 12.91 -17.45 -2.66
C TRP A 156 13.82 -17.56 -3.88
N ASP A 157 14.51 -18.68 -4.05
CA ASP A 157 15.28 -19.01 -5.24
C ASP A 157 14.45 -19.86 -6.20
N ALA A 158 13.92 -19.23 -7.24
CA ALA A 158 13.10 -19.90 -8.25
C ALA A 158 13.90 -20.91 -9.10
N GLU A 159 15.24 -20.79 -9.16
CA GLU A 159 16.12 -21.68 -9.93
C GLU A 159 16.55 -22.91 -9.10
N ASN A 160 16.69 -22.76 -7.79
CA ASN A 160 17.07 -23.82 -6.85
C ASN A 160 16.29 -23.74 -5.52
N PRO A 161 14.98 -23.97 -5.52
CA PRO A 161 14.18 -23.85 -4.31
C PRO A 161 14.61 -24.89 -3.27
N THR A 162 15.15 -24.46 -2.13
CA THR A 162 15.46 -25.31 -1.00
C THR A 162 14.46 -25.06 0.13
N ALA A 163 14.23 -26.06 0.97
CA ALA A 163 13.34 -25.93 2.13
C ALA A 163 13.89 -24.93 3.18
N GLU A 164 15.13 -24.50 3.06
CA GLU A 164 15.75 -23.48 3.90
C GLU A 164 15.39 -22.05 3.47
N ASP A 165 14.91 -21.89 2.23
CA ASP A 165 14.65 -20.57 1.63
C ASP A 165 13.19 -20.07 1.81
N GLY A 166 12.29 -20.90 2.35
CA GLY A 166 10.90 -20.50 2.61
C GLY A 166 10.25 -21.37 3.69
N GLN A 167 9.69 -20.72 4.71
CA GLN A 167 9.13 -21.41 5.88
C GLN A 167 7.85 -22.23 5.57
N LEU A 168 7.27 -22.05 4.38
CA LEU A 168 6.08 -22.78 3.93
C LEU A 168 6.37 -23.82 2.84
N VAL A 169 7.63 -23.98 2.43
CA VAL A 169 8.00 -24.99 1.43
C VAL A 169 7.63 -26.40 1.91
N GLY A 170 6.89 -27.15 1.06
CA GLY A 170 6.48 -28.52 1.35
C GLY A 170 5.41 -28.69 2.44
N THR A 171 4.86 -27.59 2.98
CA THR A 171 3.86 -27.66 4.06
C THR A 171 2.43 -27.86 3.56
N GLY A 172 2.18 -27.78 2.25
CA GLY A 172 0.85 -27.79 1.66
C GLY A 172 0.11 -26.45 1.76
N ALA A 173 0.80 -25.38 2.11
CA ALA A 173 0.23 -24.04 2.05
C ALA A 173 -0.03 -23.63 0.57
N GLU A 174 -1.13 -22.89 0.35
CA GLU A 174 -1.54 -22.42 -0.98
C GLU A 174 -1.67 -20.89 -0.97
N CYS A 175 -1.05 -20.22 -1.96
CA CYS A 175 -1.25 -18.78 -2.22
C CYS A 175 -2.45 -18.58 -3.13
N VAL A 176 -3.46 -17.83 -2.68
CA VAL A 176 -4.66 -17.50 -3.45
C VAL A 176 -4.63 -16.00 -3.73
N ALA A 177 -4.07 -15.63 -4.90
CA ALA A 177 -4.02 -14.24 -5.35
C ALA A 177 -5.39 -13.79 -5.90
N LEU A 178 -5.86 -12.64 -5.46
CA LEU A 178 -7.16 -12.06 -5.76
C LEU A 178 -7.00 -10.60 -6.19
N ASP A 179 -7.99 -10.06 -6.87
CA ASP A 179 -7.90 -8.71 -7.46
C ASP A 179 -7.74 -7.61 -6.39
N ASP A 180 -8.32 -7.80 -5.20
CA ASP A 180 -8.23 -6.85 -4.10
C ASP A 180 -8.32 -7.52 -2.70
N ALA A 181 -7.91 -6.77 -1.68
CA ALA A 181 -7.91 -7.23 -0.29
C ALA A 181 -9.32 -7.44 0.29
N GLN A 182 -10.34 -6.71 -0.20
CA GLN A 182 -11.73 -6.92 0.23
C GLN A 182 -12.27 -8.24 -0.29
N LEU A 183 -11.94 -8.59 -1.54
CA LEU A 183 -12.32 -9.89 -2.11
C LEU A 183 -11.62 -11.03 -1.37
N ALA A 184 -10.34 -10.85 -0.98
CA ALA A 184 -9.64 -11.79 -0.12
C ALA A 184 -10.36 -11.96 1.23
N PHE A 185 -10.73 -10.86 1.90
CA PHE A 185 -11.48 -10.93 3.14
C PHE A 185 -12.89 -11.52 2.98
N ALA A 186 -13.58 -11.27 1.86
CA ALA A 186 -14.85 -11.91 1.55
C ALA A 186 -14.72 -13.44 1.36
N ASN A 187 -13.62 -13.89 0.76
CA ASN A 187 -13.31 -15.32 0.63
C ASN A 187 -12.98 -15.97 2.00
N LEU A 188 -12.30 -15.25 2.89
CA LEU A 188 -12.11 -15.69 4.28
C LEU A 188 -13.45 -15.83 5.01
N LYS A 189 -14.35 -14.84 4.89
CA LYS A 189 -15.68 -14.87 5.49
C LYS A 189 -16.53 -16.04 4.99
N SER A 190 -16.40 -16.42 3.73
CA SER A 190 -17.12 -17.55 3.13
C SER A 190 -16.45 -18.92 3.35
N GLY A 191 -15.29 -18.96 4.00
CA GLY A 191 -14.54 -20.20 4.28
C GLY A 191 -13.85 -20.80 3.05
N LYS A 192 -13.65 -20.03 1.98
CA LYS A 192 -12.90 -20.49 0.80
C LYS A 192 -11.40 -20.47 1.01
N ILE A 193 -10.92 -19.61 1.91
CA ILE A 193 -9.53 -19.50 2.36
C ILE A 193 -9.49 -19.46 3.88
N ASP A 194 -8.32 -19.74 4.46
CA ASP A 194 -8.14 -19.87 5.90
C ASP A 194 -7.68 -18.58 6.57
N CYS A 195 -6.94 -17.73 5.85
CA CYS A 195 -6.45 -16.44 6.33
C CYS A 195 -6.19 -15.48 5.16
N VAL A 196 -5.99 -14.19 5.48
CA VAL A 196 -5.57 -13.15 4.52
C VAL A 196 -4.28 -12.54 5.01
N VAL A 197 -3.29 -12.41 4.12
CA VAL A 197 -2.07 -11.63 4.36
C VAL A 197 -2.19 -10.31 3.61
N VAL A 198 -2.07 -9.21 4.36
CA VAL A 198 -2.18 -7.84 3.87
C VAL A 198 -1.52 -6.90 4.88
N ASP A 199 -1.17 -5.70 4.48
CA ASP A 199 -0.51 -4.71 5.30
C ASP A 199 -1.32 -4.31 6.55
N GLU A 200 -0.64 -3.82 7.58
CA GLU A 200 -1.18 -3.54 8.92
C GLU A 200 -2.48 -2.73 8.92
N LEU A 201 -2.44 -1.50 8.36
CA LEU A 201 -3.61 -0.60 8.44
C LEU A 201 -4.78 -1.10 7.60
N PRO A 202 -4.59 -1.59 6.36
CA PRO A 202 -5.63 -2.28 5.61
C PRO A 202 -6.23 -3.47 6.34
N ALA A 203 -5.40 -4.32 6.98
CA ALA A 203 -5.90 -5.45 7.78
C ALA A 203 -6.83 -4.98 8.91
N LYS A 204 -6.36 -4.02 9.70
CA LYS A 204 -7.14 -3.44 10.79
C LYS A 204 -8.42 -2.74 10.31
N TYR A 205 -8.35 -2.08 9.14
CA TYR A 205 -9.52 -1.42 8.56
C TYR A 205 -10.57 -2.43 8.08
N LEU A 206 -10.16 -3.53 7.45
CA LEU A 206 -11.06 -4.58 6.99
C LEU A 206 -11.87 -5.20 8.13
N ILE A 207 -11.25 -5.39 9.30
CA ILE A 207 -11.90 -6.04 10.46
C ILE A 207 -12.52 -5.08 11.45
N LYS A 208 -12.36 -3.75 11.31
CA LYS A 208 -12.74 -2.76 12.34
C LYS A 208 -14.19 -2.86 12.83
N ASN A 209 -15.09 -3.36 12.01
CA ASN A 209 -16.52 -3.54 12.31
C ASN A 209 -16.90 -5.01 12.50
N SER A 210 -15.93 -5.90 12.75
CA SER A 210 -16.19 -7.33 12.90
C SER A 210 -15.53 -7.88 14.17
N SER A 211 -16.34 -8.48 15.04
CA SER A 211 -15.86 -9.17 16.26
C SER A 211 -15.42 -10.62 16.01
N ASP A 212 -15.66 -11.15 14.82
CA ASP A 212 -15.42 -12.55 14.48
C ASP A 212 -14.03 -12.82 13.93
N TYR A 213 -13.28 -11.75 13.64
CA TYR A 213 -11.94 -11.78 13.05
C TYR A 213 -10.93 -11.02 13.90
N GLU A 214 -9.69 -11.46 13.81
CA GLU A 214 -8.52 -10.88 14.48
C GLU A 214 -7.43 -10.68 13.43
N ALA A 215 -6.56 -9.69 13.64
CA ALA A 215 -5.42 -9.43 12.79
C ALA A 215 -4.16 -9.32 13.65
N TYR A 216 -3.12 -10.02 13.26
CA TYR A 216 -1.85 -10.08 13.97
C TYR A 216 -0.70 -9.78 13.02
N PRO A 217 0.35 -9.08 13.49
CA PRO A 217 1.55 -8.85 12.70
C PRO A 217 2.24 -10.19 12.41
N LEU A 218 2.77 -10.29 11.19
CA LEU A 218 3.45 -11.48 10.69
C LEU A 218 4.97 -11.30 10.84
N TYR A 219 5.60 -12.29 11.40
CA TYR A 219 7.03 -12.29 11.71
C TYR A 219 7.72 -13.53 11.15
N TYR A 220 9.00 -13.40 10.84
CA TYR A 220 9.87 -14.54 10.52
C TYR A 220 10.26 -15.32 11.78
N ASP A 221 10.53 -14.59 12.85
CA ASP A 221 10.87 -15.10 14.19
C ASP A 221 10.46 -14.05 15.24
N LYS A 222 10.81 -14.27 16.51
CA LYS A 222 10.44 -13.39 17.64
C LYS A 222 10.99 -11.95 17.55
N ASP A 223 11.98 -11.71 16.69
CA ASP A 223 12.69 -10.42 16.59
C ASP A 223 12.58 -9.79 15.18
N THR A 224 12.21 -10.56 14.16
CA THR A 224 12.23 -10.14 12.74
C THR A 224 10.83 -10.04 12.17
N ALA A 225 10.33 -8.81 12.04
CA ALA A 225 9.03 -8.52 11.39
C ALA A 225 9.15 -8.49 9.86
N THR A 226 8.02 -8.68 9.19
CA THR A 226 7.87 -8.41 7.74
C THR A 226 7.75 -6.91 7.46
N GLU A 227 8.80 -6.14 7.78
CA GLU A 227 8.78 -4.68 7.66
C GLU A 227 8.81 -4.21 6.22
N GLU A 228 8.02 -3.19 5.92
CA GLU A 228 7.87 -2.57 4.60
C GLU A 228 7.89 -1.05 4.70
N LYS A 229 8.43 -0.40 3.67
CA LYS A 229 8.54 1.05 3.59
C LYS A 229 7.80 1.57 2.37
N TYR A 230 6.88 2.52 2.55
CA TYR A 230 6.10 3.08 1.47
C TYR A 230 6.74 4.31 0.86
N GLY A 231 6.62 4.41 -0.46
CA GLY A 231 7.01 5.56 -1.25
C GLY A 231 6.08 5.78 -2.44
N ILE A 232 6.10 7.00 -2.97
CA ILE A 232 5.35 7.35 -4.19
C ILE A 232 6.23 7.05 -5.40
N ALA A 233 5.69 6.25 -6.34
CA ALA A 233 6.39 5.87 -7.56
C ALA A 233 6.34 6.98 -8.61
N VAL A 234 7.48 7.34 -9.19
CA VAL A 234 7.63 8.42 -10.17
C VAL A 234 8.44 7.93 -11.37
N ASN A 235 8.06 8.36 -12.57
CA ASN A 235 8.84 8.05 -13.78
C ASN A 235 10.30 8.50 -13.62
N LYS A 236 11.25 7.65 -14.02
CA LYS A 236 12.70 7.91 -13.85
C LYS A 236 13.18 9.22 -14.48
N ASN A 237 12.50 9.68 -15.51
CA ASN A 237 12.85 10.92 -16.21
C ASN A 237 12.20 12.16 -15.61
N ASN A 238 11.29 12.02 -14.62
CA ASN A 238 10.56 13.14 -14.03
C ASN A 238 11.13 13.55 -12.66
N THR A 239 12.39 13.98 -12.66
CA THR A 239 13.11 14.37 -11.43
C THR A 239 12.49 15.57 -10.73
N GLN A 240 11.94 16.52 -11.50
CA GLN A 240 11.26 17.71 -10.93
C GLN A 240 10.01 17.34 -10.11
N LEU A 241 9.23 16.35 -10.59
CA LEU A 241 8.08 15.85 -9.83
C LEU A 241 8.55 15.12 -8.57
N LEU A 242 9.60 14.31 -8.67
CA LEU A 242 10.18 13.60 -7.52
C LEU A 242 10.66 14.58 -6.45
N GLU A 243 11.36 15.64 -6.83
CA GLU A 243 11.80 16.71 -5.92
C GLU A 243 10.62 17.42 -5.23
N ALA A 244 9.56 17.72 -5.98
CA ALA A 244 8.35 18.33 -5.41
C ALA A 244 7.64 17.40 -4.41
N ILE A 245 7.51 16.13 -4.73
CA ILE A 245 6.95 15.10 -3.83
C ILE A 245 7.80 14.99 -2.56
N ASN A 246 9.12 14.83 -2.71
CA ASN A 246 10.03 14.74 -1.58
C ASN A 246 9.99 15.98 -0.68
N SER A 247 9.87 17.17 -1.28
CA SER A 247 9.71 18.40 -0.50
C SER A 247 8.45 18.41 0.37
N VAL A 248 7.31 17.95 -0.18
CA VAL A 248 6.05 17.85 0.59
C VAL A 248 6.14 16.80 1.66
N LEU A 249 6.70 15.62 1.34
CA LEU A 249 6.86 14.54 2.31
C LEU A 249 7.80 14.93 3.45
N ASN A 250 8.94 15.55 3.16
CA ASN A 250 9.86 16.03 4.19
C ASN A 250 9.22 17.08 5.11
N GLU A 251 8.39 17.98 4.56
CA GLU A 251 7.62 18.94 5.35
C GLU A 251 6.63 18.22 6.28
N LEU A 252 5.86 17.25 5.77
CA LEU A 252 4.93 16.47 6.57
C LEU A 252 5.63 15.65 7.65
N LEU A 253 6.76 15.02 7.33
CA LEU A 253 7.51 14.19 8.28
C LEU A 253 8.22 15.02 9.37
N SER A 254 8.62 16.26 9.06
CA SER A 254 9.34 17.12 10.01
C SER A 254 8.43 17.99 10.89
N THR A 255 7.19 18.23 10.45
CA THR A 255 6.24 19.07 11.17
C THR A 255 5.43 18.21 12.15
N VAL A 256 5.66 18.42 13.46
CA VAL A 256 4.95 17.68 14.51
C VAL A 256 3.91 18.57 15.19
N ASN A 257 2.78 17.98 15.60
CA ASN A 257 1.76 18.64 16.42
C ASN A 257 2.12 18.62 17.91
N GLU A 258 1.27 19.17 18.76
CA GLU A 258 1.45 19.20 20.23
C GLU A 258 1.52 17.79 20.86
N ALA A 259 0.97 16.76 20.21
CA ALA A 259 1.04 15.36 20.64
C ALA A 259 2.35 14.65 20.18
N GLY A 260 3.22 15.35 19.45
CA GLY A 260 4.45 14.80 18.89
C GLY A 260 4.29 14.00 17.61
N GLU A 261 3.09 14.06 16.99
CA GLU A 261 2.77 13.32 15.76
C GLU A 261 3.14 14.14 14.53
N ASN A 262 3.86 13.51 13.60
CA ASN A 262 4.16 14.14 12.32
C ASN A 262 2.94 14.23 11.41
N GLY A 263 3.05 14.98 10.29
CA GLY A 263 1.92 15.21 9.40
C GLY A 263 1.37 13.93 8.74
N ILE A 264 2.20 12.91 8.51
CA ILE A 264 1.74 11.61 7.98
C ILE A 264 0.91 10.87 9.03
N GLU A 265 1.36 10.81 10.28
CA GLU A 265 0.62 10.19 11.38
C GLU A 265 -0.74 10.88 11.61
N GLN A 266 -0.79 12.20 11.50
CA GLN A 266 -2.04 12.97 11.56
C GLN A 266 -2.98 12.61 10.41
N LEU A 267 -2.47 12.44 9.17
CA LEU A 267 -3.27 11.99 8.03
C LEU A 267 -3.78 10.57 8.24
N VAL A 268 -2.95 9.65 8.73
CA VAL A 268 -3.36 8.28 9.06
C VAL A 268 -4.49 8.29 10.07
N LYS A 269 -4.37 9.04 11.18
CA LYS A 269 -5.44 9.17 12.18
C LYS A 269 -6.74 9.73 11.59
N LYS A 270 -6.63 10.80 10.78
CA LYS A 270 -7.78 11.40 10.09
C LYS A 270 -8.57 10.38 9.28
N HIS A 271 -7.87 9.56 8.49
CA HIS A 271 -8.50 8.61 7.56
C HIS A 271 -8.84 7.26 8.20
N PHE A 272 -8.15 6.87 9.24
CA PHE A 272 -8.47 5.66 9.99
C PHE A 272 -9.67 5.87 10.94
N GLY A 273 -9.91 7.11 11.36
CA GLY A 273 -11.02 7.49 12.23
C GLY A 273 -10.75 7.22 13.72
N ILE A 274 -9.51 7.45 14.15
CA ILE A 274 -9.05 7.34 15.54
C ILE A 274 -8.47 8.67 16.01
#